data_25ce491d9b0f276fc6ce3d2147a89d90
#
_entry.id   25ce491d9b0f276fc6ce3d2147a89d90
#
_cell.length_a   1.000
_cell.length_b   1.000
_cell.length_c   1.000
_cell.angle_alpha   90.00
_cell.angle_beta   90.00
_cell.angle_gamma   90.00
#
_symmetry.space_group_name_H-M   'P 1'
#
loop_
_entity.id
_entity.type
_entity.pdbx_description
1 polymer ?
#
loop_
_entity_poly.entity_id
_entity_poly.type
_entity_poly.pdbx_seq_one_letter_code
_entity_poly.pdbx_strand_id
1 'polypeptide(L)'
;MSKVLIIGCGGVASVAIHKCCQVPEVFTEICIASRTKAKCDKLAAELAPTTATKITTAQVDADKVEEVIALIKAYQPDLVMNIALPYQDLTIMDACLACGVNYMDTANYEPENTDDPEWRAVYEKRCKEAGFSAYFDYSWQWAYAKKFEEAGLTALLGSGFDPGVTQAYCAYAKKHEFDTIDTIDILDCNGGDHGYAFATNFNPEINLREVSAPGSYWENGHWVEIPAMSIKREYNFDQVGDKDMYLLHHEEIESLAKNIPEAKRIRFFMTFGQSYLDHMRCLEDVGMLSTSPVNFNGQEIVPIQFLKALLPDPASLGPRTKGKTNIGCIFTGKKDGKDKTYYIYNVCDHQECYKEVGSQAISYTTGVPAMCGALMLLTGKWTTKGVHTVEEFDPDPYLDALDKYGLPRSESHAPALVD
;
A
#
# COMPACT_ATOMS: atom_id res chain seq x y z
N MET A 1 -25.37 -2.76 -10.55
CA MET A 1 -25.14 -3.93 -9.68
C MET A 1 -23.76 -4.45 -10.02
N SER A 2 -22.83 -4.43 -9.10
CA SER A 2 -21.45 -4.80 -9.38
C SER A 2 -21.04 -6.05 -8.62
N LYS A 3 -20.26 -6.90 -9.29
CA LYS A 3 -19.66 -8.12 -8.75
C LYS A 3 -18.16 -7.89 -8.61
N VAL A 4 -17.62 -8.13 -7.43
CA VAL A 4 -16.19 -7.93 -7.16
C VAL A 4 -15.54 -9.22 -6.69
N LEU A 5 -14.43 -9.59 -7.31
CA LEU A 5 -13.56 -10.66 -6.84
C LEU A 5 -12.44 -10.03 -6.01
N ILE A 6 -12.36 -10.40 -4.74
CA ILE A 6 -11.30 -9.92 -3.82
C ILE A 6 -10.34 -11.09 -3.57
N ILE A 7 -9.11 -10.95 -4.04
CA ILE A 7 -8.05 -11.94 -3.83
C ILE A 7 -7.20 -11.46 -2.65
N GLY A 8 -7.22 -12.23 -1.56
CA GLY A 8 -6.63 -11.92 -0.27
C GLY A 8 -7.63 -12.06 0.87
N CYS A 9 -7.16 -12.48 2.04
CA CYS A 9 -7.96 -12.60 3.27
C CYS A 9 -7.07 -12.38 4.52
N GLY A 10 -6.16 -11.40 4.43
CA GLY A 10 -5.33 -10.89 5.52
C GLY A 10 -5.99 -9.70 6.23
N GLY A 11 -5.23 -8.98 7.07
CA GLY A 11 -5.74 -7.85 7.85
C GLY A 11 -6.31 -6.73 6.96
N VAL A 12 -5.58 -6.29 5.95
CA VAL A 12 -6.01 -5.26 4.99
C VAL A 12 -7.24 -5.70 4.20
N ALA A 13 -7.21 -6.93 3.66
CA ALA A 13 -8.35 -7.48 2.91
C ALA A 13 -9.61 -7.58 3.79
N SER A 14 -9.47 -7.98 5.06
CA SER A 14 -10.59 -8.01 6.01
C SER A 14 -11.24 -6.64 6.14
N VAL A 15 -10.45 -5.57 6.31
CA VAL A 15 -10.98 -4.19 6.38
C VAL A 15 -11.68 -3.80 5.09
N ALA A 16 -11.02 -4.00 3.93
CA ALA A 16 -11.63 -3.66 2.64
C ALA A 16 -12.96 -4.38 2.42
N ILE A 17 -13.05 -5.67 2.77
CA ILE A 17 -14.27 -6.47 2.68
C ILE A 17 -15.35 -5.92 3.63
N HIS A 18 -15.03 -5.60 4.89
CA HIS A 18 -15.96 -4.94 5.80
C HIS A 18 -16.51 -3.64 5.21
N LYS A 19 -15.64 -2.81 4.63
CA LYS A 19 -16.02 -1.54 4.01
C LYS A 19 -16.86 -1.72 2.75
N CYS A 20 -16.56 -2.69 1.89
CA CYS A 20 -17.41 -3.06 0.76
C CYS A 20 -18.84 -3.45 1.24
N CYS A 21 -18.93 -4.20 2.34
CA CYS A 21 -20.20 -4.59 2.94
C CYS A 21 -21.00 -3.43 3.54
N GLN A 22 -20.38 -2.28 3.81
CA GLN A 22 -21.06 -1.04 4.24
C GLN A 22 -21.70 -0.26 3.06
N VAL A 23 -21.40 -0.64 1.79
CA VAL A 23 -21.85 0.03 0.57
C VAL A 23 -22.55 -0.99 -0.37
N PRO A 24 -23.60 -1.70 0.10
CA PRO A 24 -24.21 -2.80 -0.65
C PRO A 24 -24.91 -2.36 -1.94
N GLU A 25 -25.23 -1.07 -2.08
CA GLU A 25 -25.80 -0.50 -3.31
C GLU A 25 -24.81 -0.49 -4.48
N VAL A 26 -23.50 -0.52 -4.22
CA VAL A 26 -22.42 -0.64 -5.21
C VAL A 26 -21.85 -2.05 -5.20
N PHE A 27 -21.40 -2.54 -4.06
CA PHE A 27 -20.85 -3.89 -3.89
C PHE A 27 -21.96 -4.90 -3.66
N THR A 28 -22.75 -5.20 -4.71
CA THR A 28 -23.95 -6.07 -4.57
C THR A 28 -23.59 -7.54 -4.36
N GLU A 29 -22.52 -8.01 -4.98
CA GLU A 29 -21.95 -9.34 -4.77
C GLU A 29 -20.43 -9.25 -4.64
N ILE A 30 -19.86 -9.96 -3.66
CA ILE A 30 -18.42 -10.13 -3.52
C ILE A 30 -18.05 -11.61 -3.43
N CYS A 31 -16.92 -11.98 -4.03
CA CYS A 31 -16.30 -13.29 -3.83
C CYS A 31 -14.95 -13.07 -3.13
N ILE A 32 -14.80 -13.63 -1.95
CA ILE A 32 -13.56 -13.61 -1.19
C ILE A 32 -12.75 -14.86 -1.54
N ALA A 33 -11.53 -14.69 -2.06
CA ALA A 33 -10.72 -15.81 -2.50
C ALA A 33 -9.31 -15.76 -1.90
N SER A 34 -8.79 -16.89 -1.47
CA SER A 34 -7.40 -17.05 -1.01
C SER A 34 -6.97 -18.50 -1.05
N ARG A 35 -5.69 -18.78 -0.82
CA ARG A 35 -5.16 -20.13 -0.67
C ARG A 35 -5.83 -20.89 0.49
N THR A 36 -6.23 -20.19 1.54
CA THR A 36 -6.88 -20.76 2.73
C THR A 36 -8.37 -20.42 2.75
N LYS A 37 -9.18 -21.17 2.02
CA LYS A 37 -10.63 -20.97 1.91
C LYS A 37 -11.34 -20.85 3.27
N ALA A 38 -10.89 -21.61 4.28
CA ALA A 38 -11.49 -21.58 5.61
C ALA A 38 -11.44 -20.19 6.27
N LYS A 39 -10.39 -19.37 5.99
CA LYS A 39 -10.34 -17.97 6.45
C LYS A 39 -11.42 -17.12 5.75
N CYS A 40 -11.60 -17.32 4.45
CA CYS A 40 -12.64 -16.63 3.68
C CYS A 40 -14.06 -17.01 4.17
N ASP A 41 -14.30 -18.30 4.42
CA ASP A 41 -15.57 -18.80 4.93
C ASP A 41 -15.91 -18.23 6.31
N LYS A 42 -14.91 -18.13 7.19
CA LYS A 42 -15.07 -17.53 8.52
C LYS A 42 -15.48 -16.06 8.40
N LEU A 43 -14.75 -15.25 7.64
CA LEU A 43 -15.04 -13.83 7.45
C LEU A 43 -16.40 -13.62 6.79
N ALA A 44 -16.76 -14.42 5.77
CA ALA A 44 -18.07 -14.38 5.13
C ALA A 44 -19.19 -14.68 6.12
N ALA A 45 -19.03 -15.68 7.00
CA ALA A 45 -20.03 -16.01 8.02
C ALA A 45 -20.21 -14.92 9.07
N GLU A 46 -19.14 -14.21 9.44
CA GLU A 46 -19.18 -13.07 10.37
C GLU A 46 -19.93 -11.88 9.76
N LEU A 47 -19.74 -11.61 8.47
CA LEU A 47 -20.30 -10.44 7.79
C LEU A 47 -21.72 -10.64 7.27
N ALA A 48 -22.07 -11.83 6.81
CA ALA A 48 -23.36 -12.12 6.19
C ALA A 48 -24.59 -11.62 6.99
N PRO A 49 -24.61 -11.67 8.34
CA PRO A 49 -25.75 -11.15 9.11
C PRO A 49 -25.86 -9.62 9.14
N THR A 50 -24.81 -8.89 8.77
CA THR A 50 -24.70 -7.43 8.96
C THR A 50 -24.81 -6.64 7.67
N THR A 51 -24.87 -7.30 6.50
CA THR A 51 -24.86 -6.64 5.19
C THR A 51 -25.91 -7.20 4.24
N ALA A 52 -26.35 -6.37 3.29
CA ALA A 52 -27.14 -6.81 2.14
C ALA A 52 -26.28 -7.29 0.95
N THR A 53 -24.97 -7.11 1.01
CA THR A 53 -24.02 -7.63 0.01
C THR A 53 -24.02 -9.15 0.04
N LYS A 54 -24.21 -9.77 -1.13
CA LYS A 54 -24.09 -11.23 -1.24
C LYS A 54 -22.62 -11.65 -1.23
N ILE A 55 -22.25 -12.46 -0.24
CA ILE A 55 -20.86 -12.92 -0.08
C ILE A 55 -20.75 -14.38 -0.50
N THR A 56 -19.78 -14.66 -1.35
CA THR A 56 -19.36 -16.02 -1.71
C THR A 56 -17.87 -16.18 -1.45
N THR A 57 -17.37 -17.41 -1.40
CA THR A 57 -15.98 -17.71 -1.13
C THR A 57 -15.41 -18.71 -2.12
N ALA A 58 -14.13 -18.58 -2.41
CA ALA A 58 -13.41 -19.53 -3.27
C ALA A 58 -12.02 -19.84 -2.71
N GLN A 59 -11.44 -20.95 -3.16
CA GLN A 59 -10.02 -21.21 -3.00
C GLN A 59 -9.32 -20.87 -4.30
N VAL A 60 -8.18 -20.17 -4.22
CA VAL A 60 -7.35 -19.85 -5.37
C VAL A 60 -5.89 -19.74 -4.93
N ASP A 61 -5.00 -20.28 -5.71
CA ASP A 61 -3.57 -20.02 -5.64
C ASP A 61 -3.24 -18.93 -6.68
N ALA A 62 -3.03 -17.70 -6.21
CA ALA A 62 -2.80 -16.55 -7.08
C ALA A 62 -1.40 -16.54 -7.74
N ASP A 63 -0.51 -17.47 -7.37
CA ASP A 63 0.74 -17.71 -8.09
C ASP A 63 0.50 -18.46 -9.42
N LYS A 64 -0.71 -19.01 -9.61
CA LYS A 64 -1.10 -19.77 -10.79
C LYS A 64 -2.13 -19.04 -11.64
N VAL A 65 -1.68 -18.43 -12.71
CA VAL A 65 -2.53 -17.65 -13.63
C VAL A 65 -3.77 -18.42 -14.08
N GLU A 66 -3.65 -19.73 -14.35
CA GLU A 66 -4.76 -20.57 -14.82
C GLU A 66 -5.86 -20.77 -13.77
N GLU A 67 -5.49 -20.86 -12.48
CA GLU A 67 -6.46 -20.94 -11.39
C GLU A 67 -7.24 -19.63 -11.25
N VAL A 68 -6.52 -18.48 -11.36
CA VAL A 68 -7.15 -17.14 -11.33
C VAL A 68 -8.08 -16.94 -12.54
N ILE A 69 -7.65 -17.31 -13.75
CA ILE A 69 -8.49 -17.29 -14.95
C ILE A 69 -9.75 -18.13 -14.78
N ALA A 70 -9.60 -19.34 -14.26
CA ALA A 70 -10.76 -20.23 -14.03
C ALA A 70 -11.77 -19.64 -13.06
N LEU A 71 -11.28 -19.01 -11.97
CA LEU A 71 -12.12 -18.35 -10.98
C LEU A 71 -12.82 -17.12 -11.57
N ILE A 72 -12.11 -16.25 -12.31
CA ILE A 72 -12.69 -15.07 -12.96
C ILE A 72 -13.79 -15.51 -13.94
N LYS A 73 -13.55 -16.52 -14.77
CA LYS A 73 -14.55 -17.04 -15.73
C LYS A 73 -15.76 -17.62 -15.03
N ALA A 74 -15.59 -18.31 -13.91
CA ALA A 74 -16.69 -18.90 -13.14
C ALA A 74 -17.54 -17.84 -12.43
N TYR A 75 -16.90 -16.84 -11.84
CA TYR A 75 -17.56 -15.81 -11.04
C TYR A 75 -18.06 -14.63 -11.89
N GLN A 76 -17.34 -14.27 -12.96
CA GLN A 76 -17.61 -13.13 -13.86
C GLN A 76 -17.70 -11.79 -13.11
N PRO A 77 -16.63 -11.34 -12.47
CA PRO A 77 -16.59 -10.06 -11.78
C PRO A 77 -16.49 -8.87 -12.74
N ASP A 78 -16.92 -7.70 -12.31
CA ASP A 78 -16.70 -6.41 -12.96
C ASP A 78 -15.32 -5.83 -12.61
N LEU A 79 -14.77 -6.24 -11.46
CA LEU A 79 -13.47 -5.79 -10.94
C LEU A 79 -12.81 -6.91 -10.14
N VAL A 80 -11.50 -7.07 -10.33
CA VAL A 80 -10.63 -7.86 -9.44
C VAL A 80 -9.86 -6.91 -8.54
N MET A 81 -10.05 -7.04 -7.23
CA MET A 81 -9.27 -6.36 -6.19
C MET A 81 -8.19 -7.32 -5.70
N ASN A 82 -6.95 -7.05 -6.03
CA ASN A 82 -5.82 -7.77 -5.49
C ASN A 82 -5.38 -7.15 -4.16
N ILE A 83 -5.67 -7.82 -3.08
CA ILE A 83 -5.25 -7.49 -1.70
C ILE A 83 -4.50 -8.71 -1.12
N ALA A 84 -3.80 -9.42 -1.99
CA ALA A 84 -2.86 -10.48 -1.64
C ALA A 84 -1.47 -9.86 -1.34
N LEU A 85 -0.41 -10.62 -1.51
CA LEU A 85 0.94 -10.06 -1.44
C LEU A 85 1.35 -9.50 -2.80
N PRO A 86 2.30 -8.55 -2.86
CA PRO A 86 2.75 -7.93 -4.10
C PRO A 86 3.38 -8.91 -5.11
N TYR A 87 3.80 -10.07 -4.65
CA TYR A 87 4.36 -11.14 -5.49
C TYR A 87 3.39 -11.64 -6.57
N GLN A 88 2.07 -11.55 -6.33
CA GLN A 88 1.03 -12.07 -7.21
C GLN A 88 0.49 -11.04 -8.22
N ASP A 89 0.94 -9.80 -8.18
CA ASP A 89 0.35 -8.71 -8.98
C ASP A 89 0.36 -9.02 -10.48
N LEU A 90 1.52 -9.42 -11.03
CA LEU A 90 1.63 -9.67 -12.48
C LEU A 90 0.81 -10.89 -12.91
N THR A 91 0.77 -11.94 -12.09
CA THR A 91 -0.04 -13.15 -12.35
C THR A 91 -1.54 -12.81 -12.41
N ILE A 92 -2.00 -11.96 -11.48
CA ILE A 92 -3.42 -11.53 -11.47
C ILE A 92 -3.71 -10.56 -12.61
N MET A 93 -2.78 -9.64 -12.95
CA MET A 93 -2.91 -8.74 -14.11
C MET A 93 -3.01 -9.52 -15.43
N ASP A 94 -2.20 -10.57 -15.63
CA ASP A 94 -2.28 -11.47 -16.79
C ASP A 94 -3.66 -12.15 -16.85
N ALA A 95 -4.17 -12.63 -15.73
CA ALA A 95 -5.49 -13.27 -15.67
C ALA A 95 -6.62 -12.27 -15.99
N CYS A 96 -6.51 -11.03 -15.48
CA CYS A 96 -7.48 -9.96 -15.77
C CYS A 96 -7.51 -9.61 -17.26
N LEU A 97 -6.33 -9.46 -17.89
CA LEU A 97 -6.23 -9.24 -19.34
C LEU A 97 -6.84 -10.40 -20.14
N ALA A 98 -6.53 -11.64 -19.78
CA ALA A 98 -7.04 -12.83 -20.47
C ALA A 98 -8.58 -12.97 -20.37
N CYS A 99 -9.18 -12.37 -19.32
CA CYS A 99 -10.62 -12.44 -19.07
C CYS A 99 -11.37 -11.15 -19.40
N GLY A 100 -10.69 -10.06 -19.74
CA GLY A 100 -11.31 -8.78 -20.05
C GLY A 100 -11.94 -8.09 -18.84
N VAL A 101 -11.26 -8.10 -17.67
CA VAL A 101 -11.75 -7.55 -16.40
C VAL A 101 -10.80 -6.49 -15.86
N ASN A 102 -11.33 -5.42 -15.27
CA ASN A 102 -10.54 -4.39 -14.61
C ASN A 102 -9.79 -4.94 -13.39
N TYR A 103 -8.63 -4.36 -13.11
CA TYR A 103 -7.73 -4.73 -12.01
C TYR A 103 -7.52 -3.55 -11.05
N MET A 104 -7.28 -3.84 -9.78
CA MET A 104 -6.68 -2.91 -8.83
C MET A 104 -5.90 -3.65 -7.75
N ASP A 105 -4.92 -2.95 -7.16
CA ASP A 105 -4.13 -3.40 -6.01
C ASP A 105 -3.92 -2.29 -4.97
N THR A 106 -3.12 -2.58 -3.95
CA THR A 106 -2.80 -1.67 -2.84
C THR A 106 -1.29 -1.44 -2.66
N ALA A 107 -0.46 -1.97 -3.53
CA ALA A 107 1.00 -1.87 -3.51
C ALA A 107 1.54 -2.05 -4.94
N ASN A 108 2.85 -1.99 -5.13
CA ASN A 108 3.49 -2.34 -6.40
C ASN A 108 4.01 -3.79 -6.38
N TYR A 109 4.29 -4.33 -7.58
CA TYR A 109 4.88 -5.66 -7.73
C TYR A 109 6.27 -5.73 -7.08
N GLU A 110 6.48 -6.81 -6.36
CA GLU A 110 7.78 -7.18 -5.78
C GLU A 110 8.07 -8.65 -6.06
N PRO A 111 9.23 -9.02 -6.64
CA PRO A 111 9.59 -10.41 -6.81
C PRO A 111 9.86 -11.10 -5.47
N GLU A 112 9.31 -12.29 -5.29
CA GLU A 112 9.44 -13.07 -4.04
C GLU A 112 10.88 -13.53 -3.78
N ASN A 113 11.62 -13.87 -4.83
CA ASN A 113 12.99 -14.37 -4.73
C ASN A 113 14.00 -13.40 -5.36
N THR A 114 14.55 -12.52 -4.54
CA THR A 114 15.57 -11.53 -4.95
C THR A 114 16.96 -12.15 -5.17
N ASP A 115 17.18 -13.40 -4.77
CA ASP A 115 18.43 -14.12 -4.98
C ASP A 115 18.45 -14.89 -6.31
N ASP A 116 17.34 -14.94 -7.07
CA ASP A 116 17.29 -15.51 -8.40
C ASP A 116 18.25 -14.75 -9.35
N PRO A 117 19.23 -15.43 -9.99
CA PRO A 117 20.24 -14.75 -10.80
C PRO A 117 19.67 -14.07 -12.04
N GLU A 118 18.61 -14.62 -12.67
CA GLU A 118 17.98 -14.04 -13.84
C GLU A 118 17.21 -12.78 -13.47
N TRP A 119 16.44 -12.84 -12.37
CA TRP A 119 15.75 -11.68 -11.85
C TRP A 119 16.74 -10.60 -11.41
N ARG A 120 17.81 -10.98 -10.69
CA ARG A 120 18.84 -10.03 -10.24
C ARG A 120 19.46 -9.27 -11.41
N ALA A 121 19.79 -9.95 -12.50
CA ALA A 121 20.34 -9.31 -13.69
C ALA A 121 19.39 -8.29 -14.31
N VAL A 122 18.09 -8.58 -14.35
CA VAL A 122 17.06 -7.66 -14.82
C VAL A 122 16.91 -6.48 -13.85
N TYR A 123 16.86 -6.74 -12.58
CA TYR A 123 16.75 -5.71 -11.54
C TYR A 123 17.95 -4.76 -11.53
N GLU A 124 19.19 -5.28 -11.53
CA GLU A 124 20.40 -4.45 -11.58
C GLU A 124 20.46 -3.54 -12.81
N LYS A 125 19.99 -4.06 -13.97
CA LYS A 125 19.88 -3.25 -15.19
C LYS A 125 18.89 -2.09 -14.98
N ARG A 126 17.72 -2.36 -14.40
CA ARG A 126 16.69 -1.35 -14.13
C ARG A 126 17.15 -0.30 -13.13
N CYS A 127 17.76 -0.72 -12.02
CA CYS A 127 18.31 0.19 -11.04
C CYS A 127 19.37 1.13 -11.66
N LYS A 128 20.22 0.58 -12.53
CA LYS A 128 21.20 1.38 -13.26
C LYS A 128 20.57 2.39 -14.21
N GLU A 129 19.49 2.00 -14.90
CA GLU A 129 18.72 2.88 -15.80
C GLU A 129 17.96 3.95 -15.04
N ALA A 130 17.37 3.62 -13.89
CA ALA A 130 16.64 4.53 -13.03
C ALA A 130 17.54 5.41 -12.14
N GLY A 131 18.75 4.96 -11.82
CA GLY A 131 19.71 5.67 -10.96
C GLY A 131 19.53 5.42 -9.46
N PHE A 132 18.88 4.33 -9.07
CA PHE A 132 18.68 3.91 -7.68
C PHE A 132 18.66 2.38 -7.55
N SER A 133 18.63 1.85 -6.33
CA SER A 133 18.75 0.40 -6.05
C SER A 133 17.65 -0.17 -5.15
N ALA A 134 16.47 0.47 -5.08
CA ALA A 134 15.33 -0.04 -4.35
C ALA A 134 14.73 -1.32 -4.98
N TYR A 135 14.15 -2.18 -4.16
CA TYR A 135 13.49 -3.41 -4.63
C TYR A 135 12.14 -3.18 -5.29
N PHE A 136 11.44 -2.12 -4.88
CA PHE A 136 10.11 -1.75 -5.33
C PHE A 136 10.21 -0.92 -6.61
N ASP A 137 9.42 -1.26 -7.62
CA ASP A 137 9.49 -0.60 -8.92
C ASP A 137 8.18 -0.80 -9.70
N TYR A 138 7.45 0.27 -9.91
CA TYR A 138 6.22 0.27 -10.73
C TYR A 138 6.44 -0.08 -12.19
N SER A 139 7.66 -0.02 -12.70
CA SER A 139 7.92 -0.27 -14.12
C SER A 139 7.51 -1.65 -14.60
N TRP A 140 7.45 -2.64 -13.69
CA TRP A 140 6.92 -3.98 -13.98
C TRP A 140 5.45 -3.92 -14.38
N GLN A 141 4.65 -3.21 -13.64
CA GLN A 141 3.21 -3.07 -13.85
C GLN A 141 2.92 -2.04 -14.97
N TRP A 142 3.68 -0.95 -15.07
CA TRP A 142 3.56 0.01 -16.19
C TRP A 142 3.86 -0.61 -17.54
N ALA A 143 4.65 -1.69 -17.63
CA ALA A 143 4.85 -2.45 -18.86
C ALA A 143 3.55 -3.04 -19.44
N TYR A 144 2.51 -3.15 -18.61
CA TYR A 144 1.17 -3.61 -19.03
C TYR A 144 0.28 -2.49 -19.59
N ALA A 145 0.68 -1.21 -19.50
CA ALA A 145 -0.18 -0.07 -19.81
C ALA A 145 -0.83 -0.18 -21.19
N LYS A 146 -0.02 -0.44 -22.22
CA LYS A 146 -0.52 -0.59 -23.59
C LYS A 146 -1.50 -1.76 -23.76
N LYS A 147 -1.25 -2.89 -23.09
CA LYS A 147 -2.13 -4.07 -23.16
C LYS A 147 -3.51 -3.77 -22.53
N PHE A 148 -3.53 -3.09 -21.38
CA PHE A 148 -4.78 -2.68 -20.72
C PHE A 148 -5.52 -1.62 -21.54
N GLU A 149 -4.82 -0.65 -22.13
CA GLU A 149 -5.42 0.36 -23.00
C GLU A 149 -6.06 -0.27 -24.24
N GLU A 150 -5.33 -1.13 -24.97
CA GLU A 150 -5.83 -1.84 -26.16
C GLU A 150 -7.00 -2.76 -25.82
N ALA A 151 -7.04 -3.35 -24.63
CA ALA A 151 -8.15 -4.16 -24.14
C ALA A 151 -9.36 -3.33 -23.65
N GLY A 152 -9.24 -2.01 -23.57
CA GLY A 152 -10.26 -1.12 -23.02
C GLY A 152 -10.48 -1.31 -21.52
N LEU A 153 -9.46 -1.76 -20.81
CA LEU A 153 -9.48 -2.05 -19.37
C LEU A 153 -8.72 -0.99 -18.57
N THR A 154 -9.01 -0.93 -17.28
CA THR A 154 -8.31 -0.09 -16.29
C THR A 154 -7.62 -0.98 -15.26
N ALA A 155 -6.34 -0.72 -15.01
CA ALA A 155 -5.62 -1.18 -13.83
C ALA A 155 -5.31 0.03 -12.94
N LEU A 156 -5.84 0.04 -11.72
CA LEU A 156 -5.56 1.04 -10.70
C LEU A 156 -4.51 0.48 -9.75
N LEU A 157 -3.34 1.11 -9.70
CA LEU A 157 -2.23 0.67 -8.86
C LEU A 157 -2.16 1.45 -7.55
N GLY A 158 -1.77 0.76 -6.50
CA GLY A 158 -1.45 1.37 -5.23
C GLY A 158 -2.63 2.10 -4.56
N SER A 159 -3.84 1.57 -4.59
CA SER A 159 -4.99 2.19 -3.89
C SER A 159 -5.03 1.79 -2.42
N GLY A 160 -3.94 2.07 -1.71
CA GLY A 160 -3.78 1.99 -0.26
C GLY A 160 -3.71 3.38 0.38
N PHE A 161 -2.98 3.53 1.48
CA PHE A 161 -2.72 4.86 2.04
C PHE A 161 -1.43 5.44 1.45
N ASP A 162 -0.34 4.77 1.63
CA ASP A 162 0.97 4.94 1.05
C ASP A 162 1.42 3.56 0.48
N PRO A 163 1.32 3.42 -0.83
CA PRO A 163 0.80 4.33 -1.86
C PRO A 163 -0.74 4.46 -1.87
N GLY A 164 -1.24 5.59 -2.37
CA GLY A 164 -2.66 5.82 -2.66
C GLY A 164 -3.21 7.14 -2.14
N VAL A 165 -3.58 7.22 -0.85
CA VAL A 165 -4.12 8.47 -0.27
C VAL A 165 -3.08 9.58 -0.31
N THR A 166 -1.81 9.31 -0.07
CA THR A 166 -0.70 10.27 -0.20
C THR A 166 -0.61 10.86 -1.60
N GLN A 167 -0.78 10.03 -2.63
CA GLN A 167 -0.85 10.45 -4.02
C GLN A 167 -2.11 11.28 -4.31
N ALA A 168 -3.27 10.89 -3.76
CA ALA A 168 -4.49 11.70 -3.86
C ALA A 168 -4.33 13.07 -3.17
N TYR A 169 -3.62 13.14 -2.04
CA TYR A 169 -3.27 14.40 -1.39
C TYR A 169 -2.39 15.28 -2.28
N CYS A 170 -1.44 14.68 -3.00
CA CYS A 170 -0.62 15.41 -3.97
C CYS A 170 -1.45 15.95 -5.13
N ALA A 171 -2.36 15.14 -5.69
CA ALA A 171 -3.27 15.59 -6.75
C ALA A 171 -4.23 16.70 -6.25
N TYR A 172 -4.72 16.59 -5.01
CA TYR A 172 -5.57 17.61 -4.38
C TYR A 172 -4.81 18.92 -4.18
N ALA A 173 -3.60 18.85 -3.63
CA ALA A 173 -2.74 20.01 -3.44
C ALA A 173 -2.44 20.71 -4.78
N LYS A 174 -2.11 19.96 -5.82
CA LYS A 174 -1.88 20.47 -7.18
C LYS A 174 -3.13 21.12 -7.77
N LYS A 175 -4.31 20.56 -7.55
CA LYS A 175 -5.58 21.04 -8.09
C LYS A 175 -6.06 22.31 -7.40
N HIS A 176 -5.97 22.38 -6.06
CA HIS A 176 -6.63 23.39 -5.26
C HIS A 176 -5.69 24.39 -4.60
N GLU A 177 -4.51 23.93 -4.16
CA GLU A 177 -3.67 24.67 -3.24
C GLU A 177 -2.47 25.37 -3.90
N PHE A 178 -1.97 24.84 -5.01
CA PHE A 178 -0.75 25.32 -5.64
C PHE A 178 -0.92 25.57 -7.15
N ASP A 179 -0.18 26.55 -7.66
CA ASP A 179 0.08 26.71 -9.10
C ASP A 179 1.31 25.92 -9.50
N THR A 180 2.31 25.82 -8.60
CA THR A 180 3.50 24.96 -8.73
C THR A 180 3.88 24.38 -7.39
N ILE A 181 4.20 23.09 -7.35
CA ILE A 181 4.72 22.40 -6.16
C ILE A 181 6.23 22.30 -6.28
N ASP A 182 6.97 22.84 -5.31
CA ASP A 182 8.42 22.75 -5.26
C ASP A 182 8.92 21.51 -4.52
N THR A 183 8.29 21.19 -3.37
CA THR A 183 8.69 20.01 -2.58
C THR A 183 7.48 19.25 -2.03
N ILE A 184 7.66 17.95 -1.87
CA ILE A 184 6.71 17.03 -1.25
C ILE A 184 7.46 16.21 -0.22
N ASP A 185 7.05 16.28 1.05
CA ASP A 185 7.54 15.41 2.11
C ASP A 185 6.36 14.57 2.62
N ILE A 186 6.42 13.26 2.38
CA ILE A 186 5.42 12.30 2.81
C ILE A 186 5.86 11.78 4.17
N LEU A 187 4.94 11.78 5.13
CA LEU A 187 5.21 11.43 6.52
C LEU A 187 4.25 10.32 6.94
N ASP A 188 4.77 9.12 7.19
CA ASP A 188 4.03 8.01 7.78
C ASP A 188 4.41 7.83 9.24
N CYS A 189 3.48 8.17 10.13
CA CYS A 189 3.64 8.01 11.56
C CYS A 189 2.69 6.97 12.12
N ASN A 190 3.25 5.89 12.67
CA ASN A 190 2.53 4.98 13.55
C ASN A 190 2.97 5.22 15.00
N GLY A 191 2.12 5.94 15.76
CA GLY A 191 2.30 6.13 17.21
C GLY A 191 1.66 5.02 18.06
N GLY A 192 1.27 3.89 17.44
CA GLY A 192 0.65 2.76 18.12
C GLY A 192 1.63 1.92 18.94
N ASP A 193 1.14 1.41 20.09
CA ASP A 193 1.85 0.46 20.92
C ASP A 193 1.02 -0.82 21.08
N HIS A 194 1.56 -1.94 20.57
CA HIS A 194 0.98 -3.28 20.68
C HIS A 194 1.54 -4.08 21.87
N GLY A 195 2.50 -3.54 22.62
CA GLY A 195 3.09 -4.15 23.83
C GLY A 195 4.01 -5.35 23.59
N TYR A 196 4.41 -5.64 22.35
CA TYR A 196 5.49 -6.58 22.07
C TYR A 196 6.83 -5.84 21.98
N ALA A 197 7.91 -6.49 22.40
CA ALA A 197 9.25 -5.93 22.25
C ALA A 197 9.64 -5.76 20.77
N PHE A 198 9.19 -6.70 19.93
CA PHE A 198 9.36 -6.68 18.49
C PHE A 198 8.17 -7.35 17.79
N ALA A 199 7.53 -6.65 16.89
CA ALA A 199 6.51 -7.14 15.96
C ALA A 199 6.38 -6.15 14.81
N THR A 200 5.83 -6.60 13.68
CA THR A 200 5.53 -5.74 12.52
C THR A 200 4.04 -5.52 12.40
N ASN A 201 3.63 -4.35 11.91
CA ASN A 201 2.21 -3.99 11.80
C ASN A 201 1.54 -4.49 10.52
N PHE A 202 2.33 -4.93 9.54
CA PHE A 202 1.91 -5.60 8.31
C PHE A 202 2.83 -6.78 8.04
N ASN A 203 2.82 -7.37 6.84
CA ASN A 203 3.58 -8.58 6.54
C ASN A 203 5.04 -8.45 7.00
N PRO A 204 5.53 -9.33 7.90
CA PRO A 204 6.87 -9.18 8.47
C PRO A 204 8.00 -9.19 7.43
N GLU A 205 7.88 -10.02 6.41
CA GLU A 205 8.89 -10.13 5.37
C GLU A 205 9.00 -8.84 4.56
N ILE A 206 7.86 -8.30 4.09
CA ILE A 206 7.81 -7.05 3.33
C ILE A 206 8.38 -5.92 4.19
N ASN A 207 7.88 -5.76 5.43
CA ASN A 207 8.34 -4.71 6.34
C ASN A 207 9.85 -4.76 6.60
N LEU A 208 10.40 -5.94 6.91
CA LEU A 208 11.82 -6.09 7.23
C LEU A 208 12.71 -5.83 6.01
N ARG A 209 12.30 -6.25 4.81
CA ARG A 209 13.03 -6.01 3.56
C ARG A 209 13.01 -4.53 3.19
N GLU A 210 11.87 -3.87 3.30
CA GLU A 210 11.73 -2.44 3.05
C GLU A 210 12.65 -1.61 3.96
N VAL A 211 12.62 -1.86 5.26
CA VAL A 211 13.40 -1.09 6.24
C VAL A 211 14.92 -1.36 6.13
N SER A 212 15.33 -2.54 5.69
CA SER A 212 16.74 -2.88 5.48
C SER A 212 17.28 -2.49 4.09
N ALA A 213 16.41 -2.13 3.15
CA ALA A 213 16.81 -1.68 1.83
C ALA A 213 17.47 -0.28 1.85
N PRO A 214 18.37 0.05 0.90
CA PRO A 214 18.83 1.42 0.69
C PRO A 214 17.64 2.37 0.52
N GLY A 215 17.71 3.53 1.16
CA GLY A 215 16.72 4.59 0.95
C GLY A 215 17.01 5.33 -0.35
N SER A 216 15.97 5.89 -0.97
CA SER A 216 16.15 6.81 -2.08
C SER A 216 15.03 7.85 -2.13
N TYR A 217 15.33 9.00 -2.72
CA TYR A 217 14.39 10.08 -2.89
C TYR A 217 14.66 10.85 -4.18
N TRP A 218 13.68 11.59 -4.64
CA TRP A 218 13.80 12.44 -5.83
C TRP A 218 14.29 13.83 -5.47
N GLU A 219 15.35 14.32 -6.17
CA GLU A 219 15.85 15.68 -5.99
C GLU A 219 16.37 16.26 -7.30
N ASN A 220 15.87 17.43 -7.70
CA ASN A 220 16.33 18.22 -8.85
C ASN A 220 16.44 17.40 -10.16
N GLY A 221 15.46 16.53 -10.41
CA GLY A 221 15.38 15.76 -11.66
C GLY A 221 16.17 14.45 -11.67
N HIS A 222 16.66 14.00 -10.51
CA HIS A 222 17.38 12.73 -10.39
C HIS A 222 17.12 12.02 -9.06
N TRP A 223 17.37 10.72 -9.03
CA TRP A 223 17.32 9.92 -7.83
C TRP A 223 18.60 10.11 -6.99
N VAL A 224 18.42 10.22 -5.68
CA VAL A 224 19.49 10.22 -4.68
C VAL A 224 19.34 8.99 -3.83
N GLU A 225 20.32 8.09 -3.88
CA GLU A 225 20.38 6.90 -3.03
C GLU A 225 21.17 7.18 -1.74
N ILE A 226 20.70 6.63 -0.63
CA ILE A 226 21.32 6.72 0.70
C ILE A 226 21.37 5.34 1.35
N PRO A 227 22.32 5.11 2.28
CA PRO A 227 22.31 3.89 3.09
C PRO A 227 20.99 3.77 3.88
N ALA A 228 20.55 2.53 4.11
CA ALA A 228 19.33 2.24 4.88
C ALA A 228 19.32 3.02 6.21
N MET A 229 18.20 3.65 6.54
CA MET A 229 17.95 4.36 7.81
C MET A 229 18.97 5.47 8.16
N SER A 230 19.75 5.98 7.18
CA SER A 230 20.87 6.92 7.45
C SER A 230 20.42 8.37 7.69
N ILE A 231 19.24 8.77 7.21
CA ILE A 231 18.67 10.10 7.44
C ILE A 231 17.52 9.99 8.44
N LYS A 232 17.74 10.58 9.60
CA LYS A 232 16.78 10.67 10.71
C LYS A 232 16.31 12.10 10.90
N ARG A 233 15.03 12.29 11.18
CA ARG A 233 14.42 13.58 11.58
C ARG A 233 13.48 13.36 12.77
N GLU A 234 13.28 14.39 13.57
CA GLU A 234 12.22 14.44 14.57
C GLU A 234 11.10 15.33 14.05
N TYR A 235 9.86 14.90 14.26
CA TYR A 235 8.68 15.69 13.88
C TYR A 235 7.59 15.57 14.93
N ASN A 236 6.89 16.69 15.20
CA ASN A 236 5.74 16.71 16.11
C ASN A 236 4.47 16.47 15.33
N PHE A 237 3.96 15.25 15.40
CA PHE A 237 2.73 14.83 14.72
C PHE A 237 1.49 15.20 15.53
N ASP A 238 0.52 15.83 14.88
CA ASP A 238 -0.76 16.17 15.52
C ASP A 238 -1.40 14.93 16.14
N GLN A 239 -1.84 15.04 17.41
CA GLN A 239 -2.45 13.99 18.24
C GLN A 239 -1.57 12.76 18.53
N VAL A 240 -0.32 12.73 18.09
CA VAL A 240 0.65 11.66 18.40
C VAL A 240 1.84 12.20 19.19
N GLY A 241 2.30 13.44 18.91
CA GLY A 241 3.46 14.06 19.55
C GLY A 241 4.78 13.80 18.80
N ASP A 242 5.89 14.07 19.50
CA ASP A 242 7.22 13.97 18.90
C ASP A 242 7.61 12.51 18.59
N LYS A 243 8.04 12.28 17.36
CA LYS A 243 8.52 10.98 16.88
C LYS A 243 9.75 11.12 16.02
N ASP A 244 10.66 10.17 16.17
CA ASP A 244 11.75 9.95 15.23
C ASP A 244 11.23 9.29 13.97
N MET A 245 11.55 9.87 12.81
CA MET A 245 11.23 9.31 11.50
C MET A 245 12.48 9.19 10.64
N TYR A 246 12.47 8.22 9.74
CA TYR A 246 13.62 7.87 8.91
C TYR A 246 13.25 7.93 7.45
N LEU A 247 14.15 8.46 6.61
CA LEU A 247 13.96 8.51 5.16
C LEU A 247 14.16 7.12 4.57
N LEU A 248 13.14 6.66 3.84
CA LEU A 248 13.12 5.39 3.10
C LEU A 248 12.86 5.66 1.62
N HIS A 249 13.12 4.66 0.77
CA HIS A 249 12.46 4.58 -0.52
C HIS A 249 11.01 4.13 -0.30
N HIS A 250 10.09 4.71 -1.08
CA HIS A 250 8.71 4.22 -1.14
C HIS A 250 8.14 4.44 -2.55
N GLU A 251 7.30 3.54 -3.00
CA GLU A 251 6.92 3.44 -4.41
C GLU A 251 6.19 4.65 -4.98
N GLU A 252 5.39 5.37 -4.17
CA GLU A 252 4.70 6.56 -4.67
C GLU A 252 5.64 7.68 -5.12
N ILE A 253 6.90 7.71 -4.64
CA ILE A 253 7.88 8.69 -5.12
C ILE A 253 8.10 8.55 -6.62
N GLU A 254 8.09 7.32 -7.14
CA GLU A 254 8.30 7.04 -8.57
C GLU A 254 7.18 7.65 -9.43
N SER A 255 5.94 7.40 -9.05
CA SER A 255 4.79 7.90 -9.79
C SER A 255 4.64 9.41 -9.63
N LEU A 256 4.89 9.96 -8.44
CA LEU A 256 4.85 11.39 -8.19
C LEU A 256 5.95 12.14 -8.95
N ALA A 257 7.18 11.61 -9.03
CA ALA A 257 8.25 12.19 -9.83
C ALA A 257 7.90 12.23 -11.32
N LYS A 258 7.15 11.24 -11.81
CA LYS A 258 6.66 11.17 -13.18
C LYS A 258 5.49 12.14 -13.43
N ASN A 259 4.52 12.22 -12.51
CA ASN A 259 3.25 12.92 -12.71
C ASN A 259 3.25 14.37 -12.17
N ILE A 260 4.25 14.73 -11.34
CA ILE A 260 4.52 16.08 -10.83
C ILE A 260 5.98 16.46 -11.14
N PRO A 261 6.36 16.55 -12.42
CA PRO A 261 7.76 16.73 -12.83
C PRO A 261 8.36 18.10 -12.44
N GLU A 262 7.50 19.06 -12.06
CA GLU A 262 7.94 20.35 -11.51
C GLU A 262 8.46 20.26 -10.07
N ALA A 263 8.16 19.19 -9.33
CA ALA A 263 8.64 19.00 -7.97
C ALA A 263 10.16 18.81 -7.95
N LYS A 264 10.85 19.68 -7.22
CA LYS A 264 12.30 19.65 -7.08
C LYS A 264 12.78 18.62 -6.08
N ARG A 265 11.93 18.25 -5.10
CA ARG A 265 12.24 17.24 -4.09
C ARG A 265 10.97 16.49 -3.68
N ILE A 266 11.06 15.15 -3.64
CA ILE A 266 10.02 14.27 -3.11
C ILE A 266 10.70 13.27 -2.18
N ARG A 267 10.28 13.24 -0.90
CA ARG A 267 10.83 12.35 0.14
C ARG A 267 9.72 11.61 0.86
N PHE A 268 10.03 10.41 1.34
CA PHE A 268 9.17 9.63 2.21
C PHE A 268 9.87 9.36 3.54
N PHE A 269 9.16 9.53 4.64
CA PHE A 269 9.64 9.28 5.98
C PHE A 269 8.66 8.39 6.74
N MET A 270 9.19 7.37 7.40
CA MET A 270 8.42 6.48 8.27
C MET A 270 8.98 6.49 9.70
N THR A 271 8.09 6.37 10.69
CA THR A 271 8.49 6.38 12.11
C THR A 271 8.79 4.98 12.63
N PHE A 272 9.87 4.87 13.41
CA PHE A 272 10.24 3.63 14.09
C PHE A 272 10.64 3.90 15.54
N GLY A 273 10.19 3.04 16.44
CA GLY A 273 10.63 3.07 17.83
C GLY A 273 12.03 2.46 18.00
N GLN A 274 12.80 2.96 18.98
CA GLN A 274 14.17 2.49 19.23
C GLN A 274 14.24 0.98 19.49
N SER A 275 13.29 0.42 20.25
CA SER A 275 13.22 -1.03 20.50
C SER A 275 13.11 -1.84 19.20
N TYR A 276 12.27 -1.39 18.25
CA TYR A 276 12.15 -2.04 16.94
C TYR A 276 13.49 -2.03 16.19
N LEU A 277 14.14 -0.88 16.11
CA LEU A 277 15.41 -0.74 15.39
C LEU A 277 16.55 -1.57 16.00
N ASP A 278 16.62 -1.66 17.33
CA ASP A 278 17.65 -2.45 18.02
C ASP A 278 17.48 -3.94 17.74
N HIS A 279 16.24 -4.44 17.77
CA HIS A 279 15.96 -5.85 17.44
C HIS A 279 16.20 -6.13 15.96
N MET A 280 15.74 -5.26 15.07
CA MET A 280 15.95 -5.41 13.63
C MET A 280 17.44 -5.50 13.30
N ARG A 281 18.27 -4.59 13.84
CA ARG A 281 19.73 -4.63 13.64
C ARG A 281 20.34 -5.93 14.15
N CYS A 282 19.95 -6.40 15.32
CA CYS A 282 20.45 -7.66 15.86
C CYS A 282 20.09 -8.84 14.94
N LEU A 283 18.87 -8.87 14.40
CA LEU A 283 18.43 -9.92 13.48
C LEU A 283 19.16 -9.85 12.13
N GLU A 284 19.47 -8.67 11.65
CA GLU A 284 20.26 -8.44 10.44
C GLU A 284 21.72 -8.90 10.65
N ASP A 285 22.36 -8.48 11.74
CA ASP A 285 23.75 -8.83 12.08
C ASP A 285 23.99 -10.35 12.18
N VAL A 286 22.98 -11.11 12.60
CA VAL A 286 23.04 -12.58 12.69
C VAL A 286 22.52 -13.28 11.45
N GLY A 287 22.15 -12.56 10.39
CA GLY A 287 21.69 -13.09 9.10
C GLY A 287 20.25 -13.62 9.09
N MET A 288 19.41 -13.28 10.10
CA MET A 288 18.02 -13.72 10.16
C MET A 288 17.10 -13.04 9.14
N LEU A 289 17.55 -11.94 8.52
CA LEU A 289 16.82 -11.26 7.44
C LEU A 289 17.17 -11.78 6.04
N SER A 290 18.07 -12.78 5.94
CA SER A 290 18.48 -13.34 4.65
C SER A 290 17.32 -14.07 3.97
N THR A 291 17.17 -13.85 2.65
CA THR A 291 16.29 -14.61 1.75
C THR A 291 16.97 -15.85 1.19
N SER A 292 18.30 -15.98 1.30
CA SER A 292 19.06 -17.14 0.88
C SER A 292 18.88 -18.32 1.83
N PRO A 293 18.61 -19.54 1.33
CA PRO A 293 18.43 -20.71 2.18
C PRO A 293 19.75 -21.11 2.87
N VAL A 294 19.63 -21.55 4.11
CA VAL A 294 20.72 -22.15 4.90
C VAL A 294 20.42 -23.59 5.22
N ASN A 295 21.45 -24.46 5.22
CA ASN A 295 21.27 -25.86 5.61
C ASN A 295 21.29 -25.98 7.15
N PHE A 296 20.20 -26.48 7.71
CA PHE A 296 20.08 -26.85 9.11
C PHE A 296 19.72 -28.31 9.26
N ASN A 297 20.67 -29.14 9.71
CA ASN A 297 20.47 -30.58 9.88
C ASN A 297 19.91 -31.34 8.63
N GLY A 298 20.38 -30.95 7.44
CA GLY A 298 19.94 -31.53 6.17
C GLY A 298 18.64 -30.99 5.60
N GLN A 299 18.05 -29.97 6.22
CA GLN A 299 16.90 -29.26 5.72
C GLN A 299 17.33 -27.84 5.28
N GLU A 300 16.81 -27.39 4.16
CA GLU A 300 16.97 -25.98 3.74
C GLU A 300 15.93 -25.13 4.46
N ILE A 301 16.39 -24.04 5.09
CA ILE A 301 15.57 -23.08 5.81
C ILE A 301 15.93 -21.70 5.27
N VAL A 302 14.93 -20.93 4.85
CA VAL A 302 15.08 -19.51 4.53
C VAL A 302 14.92 -18.70 5.82
N PRO A 303 15.98 -18.01 6.32
CA PRO A 303 15.97 -17.38 7.64
C PRO A 303 14.81 -16.41 7.85
N ILE A 304 14.55 -15.49 6.91
CA ILE A 304 13.45 -14.53 7.03
C ILE A 304 12.06 -15.19 7.08
N GLN A 305 11.86 -16.32 6.38
CA GLN A 305 10.60 -17.08 6.42
C GLN A 305 10.43 -17.79 7.78
N PHE A 306 11.53 -18.26 8.36
CA PHE A 306 11.51 -18.84 9.70
C PHE A 306 11.22 -17.76 10.76
N LEU A 307 11.85 -16.58 10.65
CA LEU A 307 11.57 -15.43 11.51
C LEU A 307 10.09 -15.02 11.42
N LYS A 308 9.56 -14.89 10.21
CA LYS A 308 8.14 -14.57 9.97
C LYS A 308 7.19 -15.55 10.68
N ALA A 309 7.53 -16.84 10.73
CA ALA A 309 6.72 -17.85 11.41
C ALA A 309 6.75 -17.72 12.96
N LEU A 310 7.76 -17.05 13.53
CA LEU A 310 7.89 -16.80 14.96
C LEU A 310 7.22 -15.51 15.41
N LEU A 311 7.08 -14.52 14.51
CA LEU A 311 6.50 -13.22 14.83
C LEU A 311 4.98 -13.31 14.98
N PRO A 312 4.38 -12.44 15.82
CA PRO A 312 2.93 -12.33 15.90
C PRO A 312 2.32 -12.01 14.53
N ASP A 313 1.21 -12.68 14.18
CA ASP A 313 0.43 -12.31 13.00
C ASP A 313 -0.07 -10.86 13.15
N PRO A 314 0.25 -9.95 12.22
CA PRO A 314 -0.21 -8.56 12.28
C PRO A 314 -1.74 -8.41 12.43
N ALA A 315 -2.52 -9.33 11.88
CA ALA A 315 -3.98 -9.36 12.05
C ALA A 315 -4.40 -9.57 13.52
N SER A 316 -3.54 -10.18 14.34
CA SER A 316 -3.81 -10.42 15.77
C SER A 316 -3.52 -9.22 16.67
N LEU A 317 -2.92 -8.16 16.15
CA LEU A 317 -2.52 -7.00 16.94
C LEU A 317 -3.68 -6.05 17.28
N GLY A 318 -4.78 -6.10 16.53
CA GLY A 318 -5.93 -5.19 16.66
C GLY A 318 -6.44 -5.00 18.10
N PRO A 319 -6.74 -6.05 18.87
CA PRO A 319 -7.32 -5.91 20.21
C PRO A 319 -6.39 -5.25 21.23
N ARG A 320 -5.10 -5.19 20.98
CA ARG A 320 -4.10 -4.73 21.94
C ARG A 320 -3.38 -3.44 21.54
N THR A 321 -3.36 -3.08 20.26
CA THR A 321 -2.68 -1.87 19.80
C THR A 321 -3.45 -0.62 20.26
N LYS A 322 -2.75 0.29 20.91
CA LYS A 322 -3.28 1.57 21.41
C LYS A 322 -2.48 2.71 20.83
N GLY A 323 -3.10 3.87 20.66
CA GLY A 323 -2.48 5.06 20.09
C GLY A 323 -3.05 5.35 18.70
N LYS A 324 -2.39 6.22 17.96
CA LYS A 324 -2.89 6.74 16.70
C LYS A 324 -1.82 6.69 15.62
N THR A 325 -2.27 6.63 14.37
CA THR A 325 -1.44 6.95 13.20
C THR A 325 -1.65 8.41 12.83
N ASN A 326 -0.67 9.01 12.15
CA ASN A 326 -0.80 10.28 11.48
C ASN A 326 0.00 10.19 10.17
N ILE A 327 -0.71 10.15 9.04
CA ILE A 327 -0.08 9.97 7.74
C ILE A 327 -0.53 11.10 6.80
N GLY A 328 0.42 11.73 6.12
CA GLY A 328 0.08 12.84 5.22
C GLY A 328 1.26 13.43 4.47
N CYS A 329 1.01 14.54 3.78
CA CYS A 329 1.97 15.17 2.88
C CYS A 329 2.14 16.65 3.19
N ILE A 330 3.39 17.09 3.40
CA ILE A 330 3.76 18.49 3.52
C ILE A 330 4.27 18.98 2.17
N PHE A 331 3.76 20.13 1.75
CA PHE A 331 4.10 20.74 0.47
C PHE A 331 4.71 22.12 0.68
N THR A 332 5.67 22.45 -0.18
CA THR A 332 6.08 23.83 -0.43
C THR A 332 5.94 24.15 -1.90
N GLY A 333 5.64 25.40 -2.23
CA GLY A 333 5.46 25.81 -3.62
C GLY A 333 4.93 27.22 -3.72
N LYS A 334 4.19 27.52 -4.80
CA LYS A 334 3.63 28.86 -5.06
C LYS A 334 2.15 28.79 -5.38
N LYS A 335 1.42 29.83 -4.90
CA LYS A 335 0.04 30.16 -5.29
C LYS A 335 -0.07 31.65 -5.53
N ASP A 336 -0.60 32.05 -6.68
CA ASP A 336 -0.72 33.47 -7.09
C ASP A 336 0.62 34.24 -6.98
N GLY A 337 1.73 33.57 -7.34
CA GLY A 337 3.10 34.12 -7.30
C GLY A 337 3.70 34.26 -5.89
N LYS A 338 3.02 33.80 -4.83
CA LYS A 338 3.49 33.85 -3.44
C LYS A 338 3.92 32.47 -2.97
N ASP A 339 4.94 32.44 -2.12
CA ASP A 339 5.36 31.20 -1.46
C ASP A 339 4.25 30.72 -0.53
N LYS A 340 4.03 29.41 -0.55
CA LYS A 340 2.99 28.73 0.22
C LYS A 340 3.51 27.44 0.80
N THR A 341 3.06 27.11 2.01
CA THR A 341 3.20 25.80 2.65
C THR A 341 1.83 25.23 2.94
N TYR A 342 1.73 23.90 2.90
CA TYR A 342 0.47 23.21 3.14
C TYR A 342 0.75 21.80 3.65
N TYR A 343 -0.03 21.34 4.61
CA TYR A 343 0.00 19.97 5.11
C TYR A 343 -1.42 19.43 5.09
N ILE A 344 -1.62 18.27 4.47
CA ILE A 344 -2.84 17.50 4.49
C ILE A 344 -2.52 16.11 5.02
N TYR A 345 -3.32 15.63 5.99
CA TYR A 345 -3.05 14.40 6.72
C TYR A 345 -4.32 13.76 7.27
N ASN A 346 -4.23 12.50 7.63
CA ASN A 346 -5.25 11.76 8.37
C ASN A 346 -4.70 11.33 9.73
N VAL A 347 -5.55 11.37 10.75
CA VAL A 347 -5.28 10.79 12.06
C VAL A 347 -6.27 9.66 12.31
N CYS A 348 -5.75 8.46 12.62
CA CYS A 348 -6.55 7.26 12.79
C CYS A 348 -6.25 6.59 14.14
N ASP A 349 -7.29 6.28 14.94
CA ASP A 349 -7.13 5.64 16.26
C ASP A 349 -7.24 4.12 16.14
N HIS A 350 -6.24 3.39 16.63
CA HIS A 350 -6.18 1.92 16.55
C HIS A 350 -7.39 1.24 17.21
N GLN A 351 -7.86 1.75 18.35
CA GLN A 351 -8.96 1.11 19.07
C GLN A 351 -10.33 1.42 18.45
N GLU A 352 -10.50 2.61 17.86
CA GLU A 352 -11.73 2.91 17.14
C GLU A 352 -11.83 2.06 15.86
N CYS A 353 -10.73 1.87 15.12
CA CYS A 353 -10.68 0.94 13.99
C CYS A 353 -11.01 -0.48 14.41
N TYR A 354 -10.44 -0.93 15.54
CA TYR A 354 -10.71 -2.27 16.05
C TYR A 354 -12.17 -2.46 16.43
N LYS A 355 -12.81 -1.48 17.04
CA LYS A 355 -14.25 -1.54 17.37
C LYS A 355 -15.13 -1.64 16.12
N GLU A 356 -14.75 -0.95 15.05
CA GLU A 356 -15.55 -0.92 13.82
C GLU A 356 -15.40 -2.20 12.99
N VAL A 357 -14.16 -2.63 12.73
CA VAL A 357 -13.87 -3.69 11.74
C VAL A 357 -12.99 -4.83 12.28
N GLY A 358 -12.69 -4.86 13.57
CA GLY A 358 -11.87 -5.91 14.19
C GLY A 358 -10.38 -5.88 13.80
N SER A 359 -9.88 -4.77 13.26
CA SER A 359 -8.50 -4.62 12.78
C SER A 359 -7.87 -3.33 13.30
N GLN A 360 -6.53 -3.31 13.39
CA GLN A 360 -5.78 -2.13 13.79
C GLN A 360 -5.75 -1.04 12.68
N ALA A 361 -5.31 0.19 13.06
CA ALA A 361 -5.28 1.33 12.15
C ALA A 361 -4.43 1.09 10.90
N ILE A 362 -3.29 0.40 10.95
CA ILE A 362 -2.46 0.15 9.76
C ILE A 362 -3.21 -0.67 8.68
N SER A 363 -3.95 -1.69 9.09
CA SER A 363 -4.82 -2.41 8.14
C SER A 363 -6.02 -1.57 7.69
N TYR A 364 -6.51 -0.69 8.59
CA TYR A 364 -7.65 0.19 8.31
C TYR A 364 -7.29 1.28 7.30
N THR A 365 -6.16 1.96 7.50
CA THR A 365 -5.69 3.03 6.62
C THR A 365 -5.40 2.54 5.20
N THR A 366 -5.09 1.26 5.00
CA THR A 366 -4.92 0.66 3.67
C THR A 366 -6.23 0.07 3.12
N GLY A 367 -7.03 -0.58 3.97
CA GLY A 367 -8.25 -1.27 3.51
C GLY A 367 -9.40 -0.33 3.13
N VAL A 368 -9.55 0.82 3.81
CA VAL A 368 -10.56 1.82 3.45
C VAL A 368 -10.30 2.42 2.06
N PRO A 369 -9.08 2.88 1.75
CA PRO A 369 -8.74 3.38 0.42
C PRO A 369 -8.91 2.34 -0.69
N ALA A 370 -8.59 1.08 -0.43
CA ALA A 370 -8.83 -0.01 -1.37
C ALA A 370 -10.32 -0.09 -1.76
N MET A 371 -11.23 -0.02 -0.79
CA MET A 371 -12.67 0.04 -1.07
C MET A 371 -13.05 1.32 -1.81
N CYS A 372 -12.49 2.48 -1.43
CA CYS A 372 -12.78 3.76 -2.08
C CYS A 372 -12.31 3.78 -3.54
N GLY A 373 -11.13 3.24 -3.86
CA GLY A 373 -10.66 3.09 -5.24
C GLY A 373 -11.58 2.21 -6.08
N ALA A 374 -11.98 1.05 -5.52
CA ALA A 374 -12.97 0.18 -6.16
C ALA A 374 -14.31 0.92 -6.39
N LEU A 375 -14.76 1.73 -5.41
CA LEU A 375 -15.96 2.55 -5.52
C LEU A 375 -15.84 3.56 -6.68
N MET A 376 -14.68 4.21 -6.85
CA MET A 376 -14.44 5.14 -7.96
C MET A 376 -14.55 4.45 -9.33
N LEU A 377 -13.91 3.29 -9.47
CA LEU A 377 -13.97 2.50 -10.72
C LEU A 377 -15.39 2.01 -11.01
N LEU A 378 -16.05 1.40 -10.03
CA LEU A 378 -17.38 0.79 -10.21
C LEU A 378 -18.51 1.80 -10.42
N THR A 379 -18.36 3.02 -9.91
CA THR A 379 -19.34 4.11 -10.12
C THR A 379 -19.03 4.97 -11.33
N GLY A 380 -17.96 4.67 -12.07
CA GLY A 380 -17.57 5.42 -13.29
C GLY A 380 -17.07 6.83 -13.00
N LYS A 381 -16.61 7.11 -11.78
CA LYS A 381 -15.93 8.37 -11.44
C LYS A 381 -14.50 8.41 -11.98
N TRP A 382 -13.85 7.25 -12.03
CA TRP A 382 -12.55 7.03 -12.64
C TRP A 382 -12.70 6.06 -13.82
N THR A 383 -12.44 6.53 -15.03
CA THR A 383 -12.77 5.78 -16.27
C THR A 383 -11.61 5.66 -17.27
N THR A 384 -10.45 6.26 -16.96
CA THR A 384 -9.27 6.24 -17.84
C THR A 384 -8.80 4.81 -18.06
N LYS A 385 -8.49 4.47 -19.32
CA LYS A 385 -8.03 3.13 -19.70
C LYS A 385 -6.50 3.06 -19.70
N GLY A 386 -5.96 1.90 -19.36
CA GLY A 386 -4.54 1.70 -19.18
C GLY A 386 -4.19 1.31 -17.76
N VAL A 387 -2.94 1.54 -17.37
CA VAL A 387 -2.41 1.31 -16.01
C VAL A 387 -2.09 2.66 -15.39
N HIS A 388 -2.72 2.97 -14.27
CA HIS A 388 -2.69 4.29 -13.65
C HIS A 388 -2.48 4.20 -12.14
N THR A 389 -1.80 5.19 -11.58
CA THR A 389 -1.71 5.45 -10.15
C THR A 389 -2.75 6.48 -9.73
N VAL A 390 -3.01 6.60 -8.42
CA VAL A 390 -4.15 7.35 -7.87
C VAL A 390 -4.12 8.85 -8.23
N GLU A 391 -2.94 9.47 -8.25
CA GLU A 391 -2.77 10.91 -8.57
C GLU A 391 -3.08 11.29 -10.02
N GLU A 392 -3.24 10.32 -10.90
CA GLU A 392 -3.63 10.56 -12.30
C GLU A 392 -5.14 10.84 -12.46
N PHE A 393 -5.93 10.64 -11.40
CA PHE A 393 -7.37 10.82 -11.40
C PHE A 393 -7.81 12.07 -10.63
N ASP A 394 -9.10 12.43 -10.76
CA ASP A 394 -9.69 13.48 -9.95
C ASP A 394 -9.70 13.07 -8.47
N PRO A 395 -8.98 13.79 -7.57
CA PRO A 395 -8.90 13.43 -6.16
C PRO A 395 -10.18 13.70 -5.37
N ASP A 396 -11.00 14.68 -5.78
CA ASP A 396 -12.10 15.17 -4.96
C ASP A 396 -13.11 14.07 -4.57
N PRO A 397 -13.67 13.29 -5.52
CA PRO A 397 -14.66 12.28 -5.16
C PRO A 397 -14.06 11.12 -4.35
N TYR A 398 -12.75 10.90 -4.47
CA TYR A 398 -12.06 9.88 -3.69
C TYR A 398 -11.82 10.33 -2.25
N LEU A 399 -11.36 11.57 -2.06
CA LEU A 399 -11.16 12.14 -0.73
C LEU A 399 -12.49 12.32 0.00
N ASP A 400 -13.57 12.72 -0.68
CA ASP A 400 -14.91 12.76 -0.10
C ASP A 400 -15.41 11.37 0.34
N ALA A 401 -15.07 10.33 -0.41
CA ALA A 401 -15.36 8.95 -0.02
C ALA A 401 -14.53 8.52 1.20
N LEU A 402 -13.25 8.85 1.25
CA LEU A 402 -12.40 8.58 2.41
C LEU A 402 -12.91 9.25 3.68
N ASP A 403 -13.27 10.55 3.60
CA ASP A 403 -13.86 11.29 4.71
C ASP A 403 -15.15 10.60 5.22
N LYS A 404 -15.99 10.17 4.28
CA LYS A 404 -17.27 9.50 4.61
C LYS A 404 -17.08 8.13 5.24
N TYR A 405 -16.09 7.36 4.78
CA TYR A 405 -15.93 5.95 5.15
C TYR A 405 -14.87 5.70 6.22
N GLY A 406 -14.38 6.76 6.90
CA GLY A 406 -13.64 6.62 8.15
C GLY A 406 -12.21 7.12 8.15
N LEU A 407 -11.77 7.79 7.08
CA LEU A 407 -10.46 8.43 6.99
C LEU A 407 -10.60 9.94 6.70
N PRO A 408 -11.19 10.72 7.61
CA PRO A 408 -11.34 12.16 7.40
C PRO A 408 -9.97 12.84 7.35
N ARG A 409 -9.81 13.73 6.37
CA ARG A 409 -8.60 14.54 6.23
C ARG A 409 -8.58 15.71 7.22
N SER A 410 -7.39 16.10 7.62
CA SER A 410 -7.09 17.33 8.33
C SER A 410 -6.10 18.17 7.55
N GLU A 411 -6.12 19.49 7.74
CA GLU A 411 -5.32 20.43 6.94
C GLU A 411 -4.64 21.48 7.82
N SER A 412 -3.43 21.92 7.43
CA SER A 412 -2.72 23.04 8.02
C SER A 412 -2.05 23.89 6.93
N HIS A 413 -2.24 25.18 6.98
CA HIS A 413 -1.64 26.14 6.04
C HIS A 413 -0.35 26.80 6.57
N ALA A 414 0.13 26.36 7.72
CA ALA A 414 1.39 26.81 8.32
C ALA A 414 2.06 25.65 9.10
N PRO A 415 2.34 24.52 8.42
CA PRO A 415 3.00 23.41 9.08
C PRO A 415 4.45 23.72 9.43
N ALA A 416 5.00 23.02 10.43
CA ALA A 416 6.44 22.89 10.54
C ALA A 416 6.96 22.12 9.30
N LEU A 417 8.07 22.58 8.75
CA LEU A 417 8.70 21.91 7.61
C LEU A 417 9.72 20.88 8.09
N VAL A 418 9.97 19.89 7.26
CA VAL A 418 11.02 18.89 7.48
C VAL A 418 12.34 19.43 6.92
N ASP A 419 13.34 19.59 7.77
CA ASP A 419 14.67 20.12 7.45
C ASP A 419 15.49 19.18 6.53
#